data_f63e6e9c808d4a6e905cf2c96ec76301
#
_entry.id   f63e6e9c808d4a6e905cf2c96ec76301
#
_cell.length_a   1.000
_cell.length_b   1.000
_cell.length_c   1.000
_cell.angle_alpha   90.00
_cell.angle_beta   90.00
_cell.angle_gamma   90.00
#
_symmetry.space_group_name_H-M   'P 1'
#
loop_
_entity.id
_entity.type
_entity.pdbx_description
1 polymer ?
#
loop_
_entity_poly.entity_id
_entity_poly.type
_entity_poly.pdbx_seq_one_letter_code
_entity_poly.pdbx_strand_id
1 'polypeptide(L)'
;ADVVLLPNRREVLQGWIDKGYQLFLISNQSGIYSGKVSQAAVEACIMRTIELLGLPVTEVRYCPHKAFPTACYCRKPLPGFGVDLIRKYSLSREDLVMVGDMESDARFADAIGATYHSADEFFAS
;
A
#
# COMPACT_ATOMS: atom_id res chain seq x y z
N ALA A 1 -7.42 18.28 1.78
CA ALA A 1 -7.14 18.10 0.36
C ALA A 1 -8.19 17.20 -0.27
N ASP A 2 -8.52 17.46 -1.50
CA ASP A 2 -9.48 16.65 -2.22
C ASP A 2 -8.84 15.32 -2.63
N VAL A 3 -9.57 14.24 -2.39
CA VAL A 3 -9.14 12.90 -2.80
C VAL A 3 -9.99 12.49 -4.00
N VAL A 4 -9.33 12.11 -5.07
CA VAL A 4 -9.98 11.69 -6.32
C VAL A 4 -9.53 10.29 -6.67
N LEU A 5 -10.48 9.41 -6.97
CA LEU A 5 -10.18 8.06 -7.42
C LEU A 5 -9.91 8.07 -8.92
N LEU A 6 -8.73 7.60 -9.32
CA LEU A 6 -8.38 7.50 -10.72
C LEU A 6 -9.21 6.41 -11.43
N PRO A 7 -9.36 6.50 -12.77
CA PRO A 7 -10.17 5.53 -13.52
C PRO A 7 -9.68 4.08 -13.35
N ASN A 8 -10.60 3.15 -13.43
CA ASN A 8 -10.39 1.70 -13.43
C ASN A 8 -9.88 1.09 -12.11
N ARG A 9 -9.52 1.90 -11.10
CA ARG A 9 -8.97 1.37 -9.84
C ARG A 9 -9.93 0.42 -9.17
N ARG A 10 -11.17 0.84 -9.03
CA ARG A 10 -12.21 0.07 -8.36
C ARG A 10 -12.51 -1.23 -9.10
N GLU A 11 -12.69 -1.15 -10.40
CA GLU A 11 -13.09 -2.29 -11.23
C GLU A 11 -12.02 -3.38 -11.24
N VAL A 12 -10.75 -2.98 -11.40
CA VAL A 12 -9.63 -3.92 -11.41
C VAL A 12 -9.47 -4.58 -10.05
N LEU A 13 -9.51 -3.80 -8.98
CA LEU A 13 -9.37 -4.35 -7.63
C LEU A 13 -10.54 -5.24 -7.25
N GLN A 14 -11.77 -4.90 -7.67
CA GLN A 14 -12.93 -5.75 -7.46
C GLN A 14 -12.72 -7.12 -8.11
N GLY A 15 -12.16 -7.16 -9.32
CA GLY A 15 -11.85 -8.41 -10.00
C GLY A 15 -10.89 -9.29 -9.20
N TRP A 16 -9.89 -8.71 -8.57
CA TRP A 16 -8.95 -9.45 -7.73
C TRP A 16 -9.61 -9.96 -6.44
N ILE A 17 -10.44 -9.12 -5.81
CA ILE A 17 -11.19 -9.53 -4.61
C ILE A 17 -12.12 -10.69 -4.95
N ASP A 18 -12.77 -10.66 -6.11
CA ASP A 18 -13.66 -11.74 -6.57
C ASP A 18 -12.91 -13.06 -6.75
N LYS A 19 -11.61 -13.01 -7.01
CA LYS A 19 -10.74 -14.18 -7.09
C LYS A 19 -10.28 -14.69 -5.72
N GLY A 20 -10.67 -14.03 -4.65
CA GLY A 20 -10.29 -14.43 -3.29
C GLY A 20 -9.10 -13.67 -2.70
N TYR A 21 -8.58 -12.66 -3.39
CA TYR A 21 -7.49 -11.85 -2.87
C TYR A 21 -7.98 -10.88 -1.80
N GLN A 22 -7.15 -10.63 -0.80
CA GLN A 22 -7.36 -9.59 0.19
C GLN A 22 -6.61 -8.34 -0.23
N LEU A 23 -7.17 -7.18 0.11
CA LEU A 23 -6.60 -5.89 -0.25
C LEU A 23 -5.95 -5.23 0.96
N PHE A 24 -4.68 -4.84 0.79
CA PHE A 24 -3.90 -4.14 1.80
C PHE A 24 -3.38 -2.83 1.22
N LEU A 25 -3.30 -1.80 2.06
CA LEU A 25 -2.70 -0.52 1.68
C LEU A 25 -1.44 -0.30 2.52
N ILE A 26 -0.31 -0.03 1.87
CA ILE A 26 0.96 0.24 2.53
C ILE A 26 1.55 1.53 1.96
N SER A 27 1.89 2.46 2.84
CA SER A 27 2.35 3.79 2.44
C SER A 27 3.53 4.28 3.26
N ASN A 28 4.44 5.03 2.65
CA ASN A 28 5.46 5.80 3.34
C ASN A 28 4.93 7.21 3.55
N GLN A 29 4.95 7.70 4.80
CA GLN A 29 4.40 9.01 5.17
C GLN A 29 5.39 9.79 6.03
N SER A 30 6.61 9.99 5.53
CA SER A 30 7.65 10.73 6.26
C SER A 30 7.29 12.19 6.52
N GLY A 31 6.30 12.74 5.81
CA GLY A 31 5.77 14.07 6.07
C GLY A 31 5.21 14.25 7.47
N ILE A 32 4.75 13.15 8.11
CA ILE A 32 4.30 13.17 9.50
C ILE A 32 5.50 13.49 10.42
N TYR A 33 6.62 12.80 10.22
CA TYR A 33 7.82 13.05 11.02
C TYR A 33 8.34 14.49 10.84
N SER A 34 8.37 14.96 9.60
CA SER A 34 8.89 16.30 9.29
C SER A 34 7.93 17.42 9.66
N GLY A 35 6.70 17.12 10.05
CA GLY A 35 5.69 18.12 10.40
C GLY A 35 5.00 18.76 9.20
N LYS A 36 5.24 18.30 7.99
CA LYS A 36 4.60 18.84 6.77
C LYS A 36 3.12 18.49 6.71
N VAL A 37 2.74 17.34 7.24
CA VAL A 37 1.36 16.92 7.38
C VAL A 37 1.15 16.33 8.76
N SER A 38 -0.07 16.46 9.30
CA SER A 38 -0.41 15.84 10.57
C SER A 38 -0.80 14.38 10.35
N GLN A 39 -0.63 13.57 11.38
CA GLN A 39 -1.09 12.18 11.36
C GLN A 39 -2.61 12.11 11.11
N ALA A 40 -3.37 13.01 11.74
CA ALA A 40 -4.82 13.07 11.55
C ALA A 40 -5.20 13.36 10.09
N ALA A 41 -4.46 14.26 9.41
CA ALA A 41 -4.70 14.56 8.00
C ALA A 41 -4.41 13.36 7.10
N VAL A 42 -3.35 12.62 7.37
CA VAL A 42 -3.00 11.41 6.62
C VAL A 42 -4.08 10.34 6.82
N GLU A 43 -4.49 10.11 8.05
CA GLU A 43 -5.54 9.12 8.35
C GLU A 43 -6.87 9.49 7.70
N ALA A 44 -7.25 10.77 7.71
CA ALA A 44 -8.45 11.25 7.04
C ALA A 44 -8.39 11.00 5.53
N CYS A 45 -7.23 11.23 4.92
CA CYS A 45 -7.00 11.01 3.50
C CYS A 45 -7.13 9.51 3.14
N ILE A 46 -6.56 8.65 3.96
CA ILE A 46 -6.66 7.19 3.80
C ILE A 46 -8.13 6.74 3.92
N MET A 47 -8.83 7.22 4.94
CA MET A 47 -10.25 6.87 5.13
C MET A 47 -11.09 7.32 3.95
N ARG A 48 -10.85 8.52 3.42
CA ARG A 48 -11.57 9.02 2.25
C ARG A 48 -11.28 8.17 1.01
N THR A 49 -10.04 7.73 0.84
CA THR A 49 -9.66 6.85 -0.26
C THR A 49 -10.43 5.53 -0.18
N ILE A 50 -10.51 4.94 1.01
CA ILE A 50 -11.25 3.69 1.23
C ILE A 50 -12.74 3.88 0.93
N GLU A 51 -13.34 4.99 1.36
CA GLU A 51 -14.74 5.31 1.07
C GLU A 51 -15.00 5.39 -0.43
N LEU A 52 -14.15 6.13 -1.15
CA LEU A 52 -14.29 6.30 -2.61
C LEU A 52 -14.10 4.99 -3.34
N LEU A 53 -13.19 4.15 -2.86
CA LEU A 53 -12.94 2.85 -3.44
C LEU A 53 -14.14 1.91 -3.28
N GLY A 54 -14.82 1.98 -2.13
CA GLY A 54 -16.01 1.17 -1.86
C GLY A 54 -15.75 -0.33 -1.81
N LEU A 55 -14.51 -0.75 -1.53
CA LEU A 55 -14.10 -2.15 -1.46
C LEU A 55 -13.59 -2.47 -0.05
N PRO A 56 -13.68 -3.75 0.37
CA PRO A 56 -13.14 -4.13 1.66
C PRO A 56 -11.61 -4.08 1.66
N VAL A 57 -11.04 -3.25 2.51
CA VAL A 57 -9.61 -3.19 2.75
C VAL A 57 -9.32 -3.91 4.06
N THR A 58 -8.51 -4.96 3.98
CA THR A 58 -8.25 -5.81 5.14
C THR A 58 -7.45 -5.07 6.21
N GLU A 59 -6.42 -4.35 5.80
CA GLU A 59 -5.61 -3.57 6.72
C GLU A 59 -4.86 -2.47 5.99
N VAL A 60 -4.60 -1.37 6.70
CA VAL A 60 -3.78 -0.26 6.22
C VAL A 60 -2.57 -0.12 7.14
N ARG A 61 -1.40 -0.01 6.56
CA ARG A 61 -0.16 0.28 7.29
C ARG A 61 0.52 1.48 6.65
N TYR A 62 1.00 2.43 7.45
CA TYR A 62 1.80 3.52 6.94
C TYR A 62 2.99 3.76 7.86
N CYS A 63 4.12 4.17 7.26
CA CYS A 63 5.34 4.47 7.99
C CYS A 63 5.45 5.99 8.20
N PRO A 64 5.27 6.49 9.43
CA PRO A 64 5.34 7.92 9.71
C PRO A 64 6.75 8.39 10.03
N HIS A 65 7.74 7.52 9.93
CA HIS A 65 9.08 7.76 10.40
C HIS A 65 9.92 8.57 9.43
N LYS A 66 11.07 9.03 9.91
CA LYS A 66 12.04 9.79 9.15
C LYS A 66 12.50 9.04 7.90
N ALA A 67 12.52 9.75 6.77
CA ALA A 67 12.92 9.13 5.50
C ALA A 67 14.41 8.84 5.43
N PHE A 68 15.25 9.77 5.92
CA PHE A 68 16.71 9.64 5.82
C PHE A 68 17.40 10.35 6.99
N PRO A 69 18.36 9.67 7.66
CA PRO A 69 18.64 8.25 7.54
C PRO A 69 17.46 7.42 8.06
N THR A 70 17.16 6.29 7.38
CA THR A 70 16.07 5.43 7.79
C THR A 70 16.45 4.67 9.05
N ALA A 71 15.65 4.82 10.11
CA ALA A 71 15.91 4.21 11.41
C ALA A 71 14.80 3.24 11.84
N CYS A 72 13.86 2.92 10.94
CA CYS A 72 12.79 1.95 11.17
C CYS A 72 12.91 0.78 10.21
N TYR A 73 12.08 -0.25 10.41
CA TYR A 73 12.03 -1.41 9.53
C TYR A 73 10.77 -1.41 8.64
N CYS A 74 9.87 -0.47 8.85
CA CYS A 74 8.57 -0.43 8.17
C CYS A 74 8.56 0.38 6.87
N ARG A 75 9.53 1.29 6.66
CA ARG A 75 9.56 2.14 5.47
C ARG A 75 9.97 1.34 4.23
N LYS A 76 9.13 1.35 3.19
CA LYS A 76 9.52 0.73 1.91
C LYS A 76 10.80 1.38 1.37
N PRO A 77 11.75 0.65 0.85
CA PRO A 77 11.71 -0.76 0.44
C PRO A 77 11.98 -1.79 1.54
N LEU A 78 12.11 -1.39 2.79
CA LEU A 78 12.31 -2.34 3.88
C LEU A 78 11.06 -3.19 4.08
N PRO A 79 11.20 -4.49 4.37
CA PRO A 79 10.09 -5.44 4.29
C PRO A 79 9.22 -5.55 5.53
N GLY A 80 9.41 -4.70 6.54
CA GLY A 80 8.77 -4.86 7.85
C GLY A 80 7.26 -5.06 7.81
N PHE A 81 6.53 -4.18 7.12
CA PHE A 81 5.08 -4.30 7.00
C PHE A 81 4.67 -5.56 6.23
N GLY A 82 5.41 -5.87 5.16
CA GLY A 82 5.10 -7.06 4.36
C GLY A 82 5.27 -8.34 5.15
N VAL A 83 6.39 -8.48 5.85
CA VAL A 83 6.67 -9.64 6.68
C VAL A 83 5.60 -9.79 7.77
N ASP A 84 5.25 -8.68 8.42
CA ASP A 84 4.27 -8.68 9.49
C ASP A 84 2.88 -9.10 8.99
N LEU A 85 2.44 -8.57 7.86
CA LEU A 85 1.14 -8.92 7.27
C LEU A 85 1.11 -10.38 6.79
N ILE A 86 2.19 -10.86 6.18
CA ILE A 86 2.29 -12.26 5.74
C ILE A 86 2.11 -13.20 6.94
N ARG A 87 2.74 -12.89 8.06
CA ARG A 87 2.62 -13.69 9.27
C ARG A 87 1.25 -13.58 9.91
N LYS A 88 0.72 -12.37 10.01
CA LYS A 88 -0.57 -12.11 10.66
C LYS A 88 -1.74 -12.81 9.96
N TYR A 89 -1.71 -12.84 8.64
CA TYR A 89 -2.81 -13.39 7.84
C TYR A 89 -2.48 -14.72 7.19
N SER A 90 -1.31 -15.29 7.51
CA SER A 90 -0.85 -16.58 6.94
C SER A 90 -0.89 -16.59 5.41
N LEU A 91 -0.37 -15.52 4.81
CA LEU A 91 -0.41 -15.35 3.35
C LEU A 91 0.62 -16.24 2.67
N SER A 92 0.26 -16.74 1.47
CA SER A 92 1.17 -17.49 0.61
C SER A 92 2.00 -16.52 -0.23
N ARG A 93 3.32 -16.61 -0.17
CA ARG A 93 4.20 -15.72 -0.96
C ARG A 93 4.00 -15.86 -2.45
N GLU A 94 3.60 -17.06 -2.91
CA GLU A 94 3.35 -17.32 -4.33
C GLU A 94 2.18 -16.52 -4.87
N ASP A 95 1.25 -16.13 -4.02
CA ASP A 95 0.04 -15.41 -4.40
C ASP A 95 0.11 -13.91 -4.10
N LEU A 96 1.25 -13.41 -3.60
CA LEU A 96 1.40 -12.00 -3.28
C LEU A 96 1.58 -11.15 -4.54
N VAL A 97 0.78 -10.09 -4.62
CA VAL A 97 0.87 -9.10 -5.70
C VAL A 97 1.05 -7.72 -5.08
N MET A 98 2.07 -7.01 -5.53
CA MET A 98 2.35 -5.63 -5.11
C MET A 98 2.17 -4.69 -6.29
N VAL A 99 1.40 -3.64 -6.07
CA VAL A 99 1.14 -2.62 -7.10
C VAL A 99 1.66 -1.28 -6.58
N GLY A 100 2.43 -0.58 -7.39
CA GLY A 100 2.97 0.72 -7.00
C GLY A 100 3.50 1.50 -8.19
N ASP A 101 3.95 2.71 -7.95
CA ASP A 101 4.45 3.62 -8.98
C ASP A 101 5.88 4.08 -8.75
N MET A 102 6.52 3.62 -7.68
CA MET A 102 7.87 4.02 -7.29
C MET A 102 8.83 2.82 -7.27
N GLU A 103 10.11 3.11 -7.46
CA GLU A 103 11.15 2.08 -7.38
C GLU A 103 11.17 1.39 -6.00
N SER A 104 10.89 2.14 -4.93
CA SER A 104 10.82 1.57 -3.59
C SER A 104 9.70 0.53 -3.47
N ASP A 105 8.62 0.66 -4.22
CA ASP A 105 7.53 -0.33 -4.25
C ASP A 105 7.99 -1.62 -4.94
N ALA A 106 8.73 -1.51 -6.06
CA ALA A 106 9.26 -2.66 -6.76
C ALA A 106 10.29 -3.42 -5.91
N ARG A 107 11.15 -2.69 -5.21
CA ARG A 107 12.15 -3.28 -4.32
C ARG A 107 11.52 -3.91 -3.09
N PHE A 108 10.44 -3.33 -2.58
CA PHE A 108 9.67 -3.90 -1.49
C PHE A 108 9.04 -5.24 -1.92
N ALA A 109 8.45 -5.27 -3.11
CA ALA A 109 7.86 -6.50 -3.66
C ALA A 109 8.92 -7.61 -3.75
N ASP A 110 10.10 -7.28 -4.27
CA ASP A 110 11.21 -8.23 -4.37
C ASP A 110 11.63 -8.75 -2.98
N ALA A 111 11.71 -7.86 -2.00
CA ALA A 111 12.12 -8.22 -0.64
C ALA A 111 11.16 -9.20 0.04
N ILE A 112 9.87 -9.15 -0.27
CA ILE A 112 8.86 -10.04 0.32
C ILE A 112 8.47 -11.20 -0.60
N GLY A 113 9.06 -11.28 -1.79
CA GLY A 113 8.77 -12.34 -2.75
C GLY A 113 7.45 -12.18 -3.49
N ALA A 114 6.94 -10.95 -3.61
CA ALA A 114 5.70 -10.66 -4.31
C ALA A 114 5.95 -10.41 -5.79
N THR A 115 4.94 -10.68 -6.62
CA THR A 115 4.94 -10.25 -8.02
C THR A 115 4.63 -8.76 -8.07
N TYR A 116 5.46 -7.98 -8.77
CA TYR A 116 5.27 -6.54 -8.89
C TYR A 116 4.62 -6.15 -10.20
N HIS A 117 3.66 -5.23 -10.11
CA HIS A 117 3.08 -4.55 -11.28
C HIS A 117 3.14 -3.06 -11.05
N SER A 118 3.53 -2.30 -12.08
CA SER A 118 3.39 -0.85 -12.01
C SER A 118 1.90 -0.49 -11.99
N ALA A 119 1.55 0.58 -11.28
CA ALA A 119 0.16 1.02 -11.20
C ALA A 119 -0.43 1.32 -12.58
N ASP A 120 0.38 1.95 -13.47
CA ASP A 120 -0.08 2.29 -14.82
C ASP A 120 -0.49 1.04 -15.61
N GLU A 121 0.32 -0.01 -15.57
CA GLU A 121 0.01 -1.26 -16.28
C GLU A 121 -1.13 -2.03 -15.60
N PHE A 122 -1.10 -2.11 -14.29
CA PHE A 122 -2.08 -2.89 -13.53
C PHE A 122 -3.50 -2.37 -13.72
N PHE A 123 -3.65 -1.05 -13.75
CA PHE A 123 -4.95 -0.40 -13.88
C PHE A 123 -5.29 0.02 -15.31
N ALA A 124 -4.45 -0.30 -16.28
CA ALA A 124 -4.78 -0.07 -17.69
C ALA A 124 -5.93 -0.98 -18.09
N SER A 125 -6.88 -0.45 -18.82
CA SER A 125 -8.04 -1.22 -19.30
C SER A 125 -7.77 -1.87 -20.64
#